data_be8b61f4c04ecbda4894f694f30b4a92
#
_entry.id   be8b61f4c04ecbda4894f694f30b4a92
#
_cell.length_a   1.000
_cell.length_b   1.000
_cell.length_c   1.000
_cell.angle_alpha   90.00
_cell.angle_beta   90.00
_cell.angle_gamma   90.00
#
_symmetry.space_group_name_H-M   'P 1'
#
loop_
_entity.id
_entity.type
_entity.pdbx_description
1 polymer ?
#
loop_
_entity_poly.entity_id
_entity_poly.type
_entity_poly.pdbx_seq_one_letter_code
_entity_poly.pdbx_strand_id
1 'polypeptide(L)'
;LEFCEKITRRMAEHFNKYDCIIGWQLDNEVNCETNEYYSKSDHEAFRAFLKERFGTLDNLNEKMGTIFWSQTYTDWDQIHLARRSTVGTGIANPHMQLEQVRFISHSAVHYLALQASIVRETAGDRFITTNGIFGNLDYQKLMESGVDFIMYDSYPNFAYAMDRPDGGEGDLKDRNSSFNLARTRAISPLFGIMEQQAGPGGWNFRIHQASPKPGQLRLWTMQSVAHGADFVSFFRWRTCSFGTEIYWHGLNDYSNRPNRRLEELSLVKAD
;
A
#
# COMPACT_ATOMS: atom_id res chain seq x y z
N LEU A 1 -0.60 -17.52 8.24
CA LEU A 1 0.83 -17.24 8.27
C LEU A 1 1.70 -18.42 7.81
N GLU A 2 1.36 -19.67 8.14
CA GLU A 2 2.13 -20.89 7.80
C GLU A 2 2.50 -20.98 6.31
N PHE A 3 1.55 -20.77 5.40
CA PHE A 3 1.84 -20.78 3.95
C PHE A 3 2.71 -19.60 3.52
N CYS A 4 2.51 -18.44 4.12
CA CYS A 4 3.34 -17.25 3.89
C CYS A 4 4.80 -17.57 4.26
N GLU A 5 5.04 -18.08 5.45
CA GLU A 5 6.37 -18.51 5.91
C GLU A 5 7.01 -19.51 4.95
N LYS A 6 6.27 -20.56 4.58
CA LYS A 6 6.77 -21.61 3.68
C LYS A 6 7.16 -21.07 2.30
N ILE A 7 6.32 -20.22 1.71
CA ILE A 7 6.58 -19.66 0.38
C ILE A 7 7.75 -18.68 0.45
N THR A 8 7.75 -17.76 1.40
CA THR A 8 8.83 -16.77 1.57
C THR A 8 10.17 -17.45 1.75
N ARG A 9 10.25 -18.44 2.62
CA ARG A 9 11.47 -19.22 2.85
C ARG A 9 11.96 -19.91 1.58
N ARG A 10 11.08 -20.60 0.87
CA ARG A 10 11.43 -21.29 -0.39
C ARG A 10 11.90 -20.33 -1.48
N MET A 11 11.26 -19.18 -1.61
CA MET A 11 11.68 -18.16 -2.56
C MET A 11 13.05 -17.58 -2.17
N ALA A 12 13.24 -17.20 -0.92
CA ALA A 12 14.49 -16.64 -0.45
C ALA A 12 15.65 -17.63 -0.62
N GLU A 13 15.51 -18.90 -0.21
CA GLU A 13 16.48 -19.97 -0.42
C GLU A 13 16.81 -20.20 -1.91
N HIS A 14 15.79 -20.15 -2.77
CA HIS A 14 15.99 -20.40 -4.20
C HIS A 14 16.73 -19.26 -4.88
N PHE A 15 16.33 -18.02 -4.61
CA PHE A 15 16.85 -16.86 -5.33
C PHE A 15 18.12 -16.26 -4.71
N ASN A 16 18.45 -16.58 -3.47
CA ASN A 16 19.67 -16.08 -2.80
C ASN A 16 20.97 -16.45 -3.52
N LYS A 17 20.98 -17.53 -4.27
CA LYS A 17 22.13 -18.00 -5.05
C LYS A 17 22.47 -17.16 -6.30
N TYR A 18 21.61 -16.21 -6.66
CA TYR A 18 21.80 -15.37 -7.85
C TYR A 18 22.29 -13.98 -7.44
N ASP A 19 23.50 -13.61 -7.88
CA ASP A 19 24.12 -12.32 -7.56
C ASP A 19 23.40 -11.12 -8.16
N CYS A 20 22.57 -11.33 -9.19
CA CYS A 20 21.76 -10.28 -9.79
C CYS A 20 20.55 -9.86 -8.94
N ILE A 21 20.21 -10.62 -7.89
CA ILE A 21 19.18 -10.23 -6.94
C ILE A 21 19.77 -9.26 -5.92
N ILE A 22 19.39 -8.00 -6.01
CA ILE A 22 19.92 -6.92 -5.17
C ILE A 22 19.08 -6.65 -3.92
N GLY A 23 17.82 -7.06 -3.90
CA GLY A 23 16.91 -6.82 -2.80
C GLY A 23 15.58 -7.54 -2.97
N TRP A 24 14.70 -7.35 -2.00
CA TRP A 24 13.40 -8.01 -1.90
C TRP A 24 12.30 -6.98 -1.65
N GLN A 25 11.27 -7.01 -2.46
CA GLN A 25 9.99 -6.39 -2.12
C GLN A 25 9.12 -7.45 -1.44
N LEU A 26 8.67 -7.15 -0.23
CA LEU A 26 7.75 -8.00 0.51
C LEU A 26 6.33 -7.67 0.10
N ASP A 27 5.63 -8.68 -0.43
CA ASP A 27 4.26 -8.54 -0.89
C ASP A 27 4.08 -7.37 -1.89
N ASN A 28 2.83 -6.99 -2.15
CA ASN A 28 2.49 -5.85 -2.99
C ASN A 28 1.33 -5.08 -2.36
N GLU A 29 1.49 -3.77 -2.23
CA GLU A 29 0.41 -2.83 -1.87
C GLU A 29 -0.47 -3.30 -0.69
N VAL A 30 0.16 -3.66 0.41
CA VAL A 30 -0.55 -4.16 1.60
C VAL A 30 -1.61 -3.15 2.07
N ASN A 31 -2.82 -3.62 2.31
CA ASN A 31 -4.01 -2.82 2.63
C ASN A 31 -4.56 -1.94 1.48
N CYS A 32 -4.16 -2.15 0.23
CA CYS A 32 -4.72 -1.46 -0.93
C CYS A 32 -6.15 -1.93 -1.24
N GLU A 33 -6.28 -3.19 -1.62
CA GLU A 33 -7.55 -3.76 -2.10
C GLU A 33 -8.53 -4.01 -0.94
N THR A 34 -8.00 -4.45 0.19
CA THR A 34 -8.78 -4.64 1.42
C THR A 34 -7.94 -4.28 2.63
N ASN A 35 -8.56 -3.62 3.57
CA ASN A 35 -8.00 -3.29 4.88
C ASN A 35 -8.98 -3.63 6.00
N GLU A 36 -9.89 -4.55 5.75
CA GLU A 36 -10.92 -5.00 6.67
C GLU A 36 -10.96 -6.53 6.68
N TYR A 37 -10.95 -7.12 7.87
CA TYR A 37 -10.87 -8.56 8.11
C TYR A 37 -11.98 -8.99 9.05
N TYR A 38 -12.72 -10.06 8.71
CA TYR A 38 -13.92 -10.44 9.45
C TYR A 38 -14.09 -11.95 9.58
N SER A 39 -13.03 -12.72 9.45
CA SER A 39 -13.10 -14.15 9.71
C SER A 39 -13.22 -14.43 11.21
N LYS A 40 -13.58 -15.66 11.57
CA LYS A 40 -13.63 -16.07 12.99
C LYS A 40 -12.27 -15.85 13.66
N SER A 41 -11.19 -16.21 12.99
CA SER A 41 -9.83 -16.02 13.50
C SER A 41 -9.47 -14.53 13.67
N ASP A 42 -9.96 -13.63 12.80
CA ASP A 42 -9.73 -12.20 12.95
C ASP A 42 -10.44 -11.65 14.20
N HIS A 43 -11.67 -12.07 14.46
CA HIS A 43 -12.38 -11.69 15.68
C HIS A 43 -11.69 -12.19 16.94
N GLU A 44 -11.18 -13.43 16.94
CA GLU A 44 -10.42 -14.01 18.04
C GLU A 44 -9.09 -13.27 18.26
N ALA A 45 -8.38 -12.96 17.19
CA ALA A 45 -7.13 -12.20 17.23
C ALA A 45 -7.34 -10.76 17.70
N PHE A 46 -8.44 -10.12 17.29
CA PHE A 46 -8.79 -8.78 17.78
C PHE A 46 -9.05 -8.76 19.27
N ARG A 47 -9.80 -9.76 19.80
CA ARG A 47 -9.99 -9.90 21.25
C ARG A 47 -8.69 -10.12 22.00
N ALA A 48 -7.79 -10.94 21.45
CA ALA A 48 -6.45 -11.15 22.03
C ALA A 48 -5.64 -9.86 22.07
N PHE A 49 -5.64 -9.10 20.98
CA PHE A 49 -5.01 -7.79 20.87
C PHE A 49 -5.55 -6.79 21.92
N LEU A 50 -6.87 -6.75 22.12
CA LEU A 50 -7.47 -5.89 23.13
C LEU A 50 -7.16 -6.34 24.55
N LYS A 51 -7.12 -7.67 24.82
CA LYS A 51 -6.72 -8.21 26.11
C LYS A 51 -5.28 -7.82 26.47
N GLU A 52 -4.37 -7.89 25.52
CA GLU A 52 -2.99 -7.46 25.72
C GLU A 52 -2.90 -5.97 26.06
N ARG A 53 -3.68 -5.12 25.37
CA ARG A 53 -3.65 -3.66 25.56
C ARG A 53 -4.34 -3.17 26.83
N PHE A 54 -5.44 -3.78 27.21
CA PHE A 54 -6.30 -3.30 28.31
C PHE A 54 -6.27 -4.18 29.56
N GLY A 55 -5.78 -5.38 29.48
CA GLY A 55 -5.70 -6.35 30.55
C GLY A 55 -7.06 -6.91 30.93
N THR A 56 -7.95 -6.09 31.46
CA THR A 56 -9.28 -6.49 31.92
C THR A 56 -10.40 -5.87 31.09
N LEU A 57 -11.57 -6.53 31.10
CA LEU A 57 -12.75 -6.05 30.43
C LEU A 57 -13.28 -4.75 31.05
N ASP A 58 -13.17 -4.62 32.37
CA ASP A 58 -13.57 -3.41 33.11
C ASP A 58 -12.73 -2.21 32.69
N ASN A 59 -11.40 -2.39 32.57
CA ASN A 59 -10.51 -1.33 32.09
C ASN A 59 -10.81 -0.95 30.63
N LEU A 60 -11.09 -1.95 29.78
CA LEU A 60 -11.52 -1.68 28.40
C LEU A 60 -12.82 -0.85 28.39
N ASN A 61 -13.83 -1.26 29.14
CA ASN A 61 -15.10 -0.58 29.23
C ASN A 61 -14.95 0.87 29.71
N GLU A 62 -14.12 1.08 30.75
CA GLU A 62 -13.82 2.41 31.26
C GLU A 62 -13.15 3.29 30.18
N LYS A 63 -12.06 2.80 29.57
CA LYS A 63 -11.29 3.54 28.55
C LYS A 63 -12.08 3.84 27.28
N MET A 64 -12.99 2.95 26.90
CA MET A 64 -13.86 3.12 25.74
C MET A 64 -15.12 3.93 26.05
N GLY A 65 -15.44 4.18 27.32
CA GLY A 65 -16.67 4.86 27.72
C GLY A 65 -17.92 4.11 27.35
N THR A 66 -17.91 2.79 27.41
CA THR A 66 -19.00 1.92 26.92
C THR A 66 -20.29 2.03 27.72
N ILE A 67 -20.26 2.68 28.89
CA ILE A 67 -21.47 3.02 29.65
C ILE A 67 -22.40 3.91 28.83
N PHE A 68 -21.88 4.70 27.90
CA PHE A 68 -22.67 5.54 27.03
C PHE A 68 -23.51 4.69 26.08
N TRP A 69 -24.79 4.95 26.03
CA TRP A 69 -25.81 4.16 25.31
C TRP A 69 -25.83 2.66 25.66
N SER A 70 -25.44 2.31 26.88
CA SER A 70 -25.50 0.94 27.38
C SER A 70 -24.71 -0.06 26.53
N GLN A 71 -23.51 0.34 26.05
CA GLN A 71 -22.63 -0.47 25.23
C GLN A 71 -21.62 -1.30 26.04
N THR A 72 -21.77 -1.37 27.36
CA THR A 72 -20.86 -2.07 28.28
C THR A 72 -20.79 -3.55 27.97
N TYR A 73 -19.60 -4.04 27.72
CA TYR A 73 -19.32 -5.47 27.53
C TYR A 73 -19.26 -6.18 28.88
N THR A 74 -19.88 -7.34 28.96
CA THR A 74 -19.87 -8.23 30.13
C THR A 74 -19.06 -9.51 29.87
N ASP A 75 -18.74 -9.78 28.61
CA ASP A 75 -17.90 -10.88 28.16
C ASP A 75 -17.05 -10.45 26.96
N TRP A 76 -15.82 -10.98 26.86
CA TRP A 76 -14.96 -10.74 25.72
C TRP A 76 -15.55 -11.24 24.40
N ASP A 77 -16.34 -12.30 24.43
CA ASP A 77 -16.95 -12.86 23.22
C ASP A 77 -18.02 -11.99 22.59
N GLN A 78 -18.47 -10.94 23.28
CA GLN A 78 -19.34 -9.92 22.74
C GLN A 78 -18.62 -8.93 21.81
N ILE A 79 -17.28 -8.92 21.86
CA ILE A 79 -16.48 -7.99 21.07
C ILE A 79 -16.17 -8.60 19.70
N HIS A 80 -16.53 -7.88 18.66
CA HIS A 80 -16.32 -8.23 17.27
C HIS A 80 -15.75 -7.06 16.48
N LEU A 81 -14.99 -7.36 15.43
CA LEU A 81 -14.65 -6.37 14.41
C LEU A 81 -15.94 -5.86 13.74
N ALA A 82 -16.18 -4.56 13.79
CA ALA A 82 -17.40 -3.96 13.28
C ALA A 82 -17.33 -3.82 11.75
N ARG A 83 -18.31 -4.35 11.05
CA ARG A 83 -18.46 -4.15 9.61
C ARG A 83 -19.15 -2.82 9.33
N ARG A 84 -18.77 -2.14 8.27
CA ARG A 84 -19.42 -0.88 7.85
C ARG A 84 -20.93 -1.03 7.66
N SER A 85 -21.36 -2.17 7.14
CA SER A 85 -22.79 -2.48 6.95
C SER A 85 -23.57 -2.63 8.25
N THR A 86 -22.92 -2.98 9.36
CA THR A 86 -23.57 -3.18 10.67
C THR A 86 -23.49 -1.96 11.57
N VAL A 87 -22.55 -1.08 11.34
CA VAL A 87 -22.32 0.12 12.16
C VAL A 87 -23.27 1.27 11.76
N GLY A 88 -23.94 1.15 10.62
CA GLY A 88 -24.79 2.21 10.11
C GLY A 88 -24.01 3.50 9.82
N THR A 89 -24.71 4.60 9.79
CA THR A 89 -24.18 5.90 9.41
C THR A 89 -23.46 6.63 10.57
N GLY A 90 -22.42 6.04 11.15
CA GLY A 90 -21.51 6.77 12.03
C GLY A 90 -21.86 6.80 13.53
N ILE A 91 -22.61 5.83 14.02
CA ILE A 91 -23.00 5.72 15.45
C ILE A 91 -22.04 4.79 16.24
N ALA A 92 -20.95 4.35 15.64
CA ALA A 92 -19.99 3.47 16.32
C ALA A 92 -19.19 4.23 17.38
N ASN A 93 -18.80 3.51 18.43
CA ASN A 93 -17.86 4.04 19.42
C ASN A 93 -16.52 4.39 18.75
N PRO A 94 -16.10 5.66 18.71
CA PRO A 94 -14.91 6.07 17.98
C PRO A 94 -13.61 5.51 18.58
N HIS A 95 -13.58 5.22 19.87
CA HIS A 95 -12.43 4.60 20.52
C HIS A 95 -12.27 3.16 20.05
N MET A 96 -13.36 2.40 19.97
CA MET A 96 -13.35 1.03 19.47
C MET A 96 -13.00 0.98 17.97
N GLN A 97 -13.45 1.94 17.17
CA GLN A 97 -13.05 2.06 15.77
C GLN A 97 -11.54 2.31 15.64
N LEU A 98 -10.99 3.17 16.50
CA LEU A 98 -9.55 3.42 16.51
C LEU A 98 -8.75 2.16 16.88
N GLU A 99 -9.22 1.37 17.85
CA GLU A 99 -8.58 0.09 18.19
C GLU A 99 -8.68 -0.93 17.04
N GLN A 100 -9.77 -0.93 16.29
CA GLN A 100 -9.88 -1.75 15.08
C GLN A 100 -8.84 -1.35 14.02
N VAL A 101 -8.67 -0.06 13.75
CA VAL A 101 -7.63 0.44 12.84
C VAL A 101 -6.23 0.05 13.31
N ARG A 102 -5.97 0.17 14.63
CA ARG A 102 -4.70 -0.25 15.23
C ARG A 102 -4.45 -1.74 15.10
N PHE A 103 -5.48 -2.56 15.25
CA PHE A 103 -5.41 -4.00 15.06
C PHE A 103 -5.11 -4.38 13.61
N ILE A 104 -5.76 -3.73 12.64
CA ILE A 104 -5.49 -3.95 11.21
C ILE A 104 -4.02 -3.62 10.90
N SER A 105 -3.55 -2.49 11.38
CA SER A 105 -2.13 -2.11 11.24
C SER A 105 -1.19 -3.12 11.92
N HIS A 106 -1.49 -3.52 13.14
CA HIS A 106 -0.71 -4.53 13.87
C HIS A 106 -0.61 -5.85 13.10
N SER A 107 -1.72 -6.32 12.54
CA SER A 107 -1.77 -7.55 11.75
C SER A 107 -0.94 -7.45 10.46
N ALA A 108 -1.02 -6.32 9.76
CA ALA A 108 -0.24 -6.08 8.54
C ALA A 108 1.27 -5.97 8.83
N VAL A 109 1.65 -5.24 9.87
CA VAL A 109 3.05 -5.14 10.30
C VAL A 109 3.60 -6.52 10.71
N HIS A 110 2.84 -7.30 11.48
CA HIS A 110 3.24 -8.66 11.87
C HIS A 110 3.45 -9.58 10.65
N TYR A 111 2.55 -9.49 9.67
CA TYR A 111 2.64 -10.25 8.44
C TYR A 111 3.90 -9.91 7.62
N LEU A 112 4.23 -8.63 7.49
CA LEU A 112 5.44 -8.19 6.79
C LEU A 112 6.71 -8.48 7.59
N ALA A 113 6.69 -8.32 8.91
CA ALA A 113 7.81 -8.61 9.80
C ALA A 113 8.22 -10.09 9.73
N LEU A 114 7.25 -11.01 9.66
CA LEU A 114 7.51 -12.44 9.47
C LEU A 114 8.28 -12.69 8.17
N GLN A 115 7.87 -12.08 7.08
CA GLN A 115 8.55 -12.21 5.79
C GLN A 115 9.94 -11.56 5.83
N ALA A 116 10.06 -10.37 6.42
CA ALA A 116 11.34 -9.68 6.57
C ALA A 116 12.36 -10.52 7.33
N SER A 117 11.96 -11.12 8.47
CA SER A 117 12.85 -11.98 9.25
C SER A 117 13.36 -13.17 8.45
N ILE A 118 12.49 -13.85 7.72
CA ILE A 118 12.84 -15.02 6.90
C ILE A 118 13.81 -14.63 5.78
N VAL A 119 13.54 -13.51 5.10
CA VAL A 119 14.41 -13.02 4.03
C VAL A 119 15.77 -12.62 4.61
N ARG A 120 15.80 -11.94 5.76
CA ARG A 120 17.04 -11.53 6.44
C ARG A 120 17.89 -12.73 6.85
N GLU A 121 17.29 -13.77 7.41
CA GLU A 121 17.97 -15.03 7.76
C GLU A 121 18.59 -15.71 6.54
N THR A 122 17.92 -15.66 5.39
CA THR A 122 18.26 -16.46 4.21
C THR A 122 19.10 -15.68 3.21
N ALA A 123 18.79 -14.41 2.97
CA ALA A 123 19.36 -13.59 1.92
C ALA A 123 20.39 -12.53 2.40
N GLY A 124 20.66 -12.48 3.71
CA GLY A 124 21.71 -11.63 4.29
C GLY A 124 21.44 -10.14 4.13
N ASP A 125 22.48 -9.41 3.68
CA ASP A 125 22.49 -7.94 3.63
C ASP A 125 21.76 -7.31 2.43
N ARG A 126 21.02 -8.09 1.64
CA ARG A 126 20.18 -7.54 0.56
C ARG A 126 19.09 -6.69 1.14
N PHE A 127 18.79 -5.56 0.52
CA PHE A 127 17.74 -4.68 1.03
C PHE A 127 16.36 -5.35 1.01
N ILE A 128 15.56 -4.96 1.98
CA ILE A 128 14.16 -5.39 2.12
C ILE A 128 13.27 -4.16 2.07
N THR A 129 12.27 -4.19 1.22
CA THR A 129 11.31 -3.09 1.05
C THR A 129 9.90 -3.61 0.87
N THR A 130 8.93 -2.73 0.90
CA THR A 130 7.56 -2.94 0.40
C THR A 130 7.07 -1.66 -0.26
N ASN A 131 5.95 -1.72 -0.97
CA ASN A 131 5.45 -0.60 -1.75
C ASN A 131 4.06 -0.14 -1.30
N GLY A 132 3.68 1.04 -1.76
CA GLY A 132 2.39 1.66 -1.50
C GLY A 132 2.30 2.36 -0.15
N ILE A 133 1.52 3.46 -0.10
CA ILE A 133 1.17 4.17 1.13
C ILE A 133 -0.35 4.18 1.26
N PHE A 134 -0.88 3.12 1.84
CA PHE A 134 -2.32 2.91 2.00
C PHE A 134 -2.79 3.17 3.44
N GLY A 135 -4.10 3.14 3.63
CA GLY A 135 -4.71 3.34 4.94
C GLY A 135 -4.52 2.16 5.91
N ASN A 136 -4.79 2.42 7.18
CA ASN A 136 -4.74 1.42 8.24
C ASN A 136 -3.40 0.69 8.35
N LEU A 137 -2.30 1.42 8.17
CA LEU A 137 -0.94 0.91 8.34
C LEU A 137 -0.06 1.96 9.03
N ASP A 138 0.55 1.57 10.13
CA ASP A 138 1.55 2.34 10.87
C ASP A 138 2.92 2.11 10.24
N TYR A 139 3.31 3.02 9.36
CA TYR A 139 4.56 2.91 8.62
C TYR A 139 5.81 3.03 9.51
N GLN A 140 5.70 3.70 10.64
CA GLN A 140 6.80 3.81 11.59
C GLN A 140 7.11 2.45 12.20
N LYS A 141 6.08 1.74 12.67
CA LYS A 141 6.21 0.36 13.15
C LYS A 141 6.65 -0.60 12.06
N LEU A 142 6.21 -0.38 10.83
CA LEU A 142 6.66 -1.19 9.70
C LEU A 142 8.17 -1.01 9.46
N MET A 143 8.69 0.21 9.48
CA MET A 143 10.13 0.47 9.38
C MET A 143 10.92 -0.18 10.51
N GLU A 144 10.37 -0.18 11.72
CA GLU A 144 10.98 -0.83 12.90
C GLU A 144 10.96 -2.37 12.80
N SER A 145 10.17 -2.96 11.90
CA SER A 145 9.97 -4.40 11.79
C SER A 145 10.94 -5.15 10.86
N GLY A 146 11.97 -4.46 10.35
CA GLY A 146 13.01 -5.07 9.52
C GLY A 146 12.92 -4.74 8.02
N VAL A 147 12.06 -3.81 7.63
CA VAL A 147 12.03 -3.20 6.30
C VAL A 147 13.06 -2.06 6.28
N ASP A 148 13.94 -2.01 5.28
CA ASP A 148 15.02 -1.03 5.22
C ASP A 148 14.53 0.33 4.73
N PHE A 149 13.56 0.36 3.83
CA PHE A 149 12.90 1.57 3.33
C PHE A 149 11.55 1.25 2.67
N ILE A 150 10.74 2.30 2.47
CA ILE A 150 9.42 2.18 1.84
C ILE A 150 9.48 2.74 0.42
N MET A 151 8.81 2.08 -0.51
CA MET A 151 8.58 2.57 -1.86
C MET A 151 7.17 3.11 -2.03
N TYR A 152 7.01 4.02 -2.99
CA TYR A 152 5.72 4.63 -3.30
C TYR A 152 5.27 4.23 -4.70
N ASP A 153 3.96 4.07 -4.87
CA ASP A 153 3.32 3.83 -6.16
C ASP A 153 2.66 5.12 -6.64
N SER A 154 3.28 5.71 -7.67
CA SER A 154 2.96 7.05 -8.14
C SER A 154 2.07 7.01 -9.38
N TYR A 155 0.78 7.26 -9.17
CA TYR A 155 -0.24 7.36 -10.22
C TYR A 155 -0.87 8.76 -10.22
N PRO A 156 -0.19 9.78 -10.76
CA PRO A 156 -0.66 11.17 -10.70
C PRO A 156 -2.03 11.38 -11.35
N ASN A 157 -2.38 10.60 -12.37
CA ASN A 157 -3.68 10.69 -13.02
C ASN A 157 -4.87 10.24 -12.15
N PHE A 158 -4.65 9.59 -11.00
CA PHE A 158 -5.74 9.37 -10.04
C PHE A 158 -6.30 10.70 -9.49
N ALA A 159 -5.52 11.77 -9.59
CA ALA A 159 -6.01 13.11 -9.27
C ALA A 159 -7.00 13.67 -10.31
N TYR A 160 -6.99 13.13 -11.54
CA TYR A 160 -7.77 13.63 -12.68
C TYR A 160 -8.65 12.52 -13.25
N ALA A 161 -9.76 12.21 -12.58
CA ALA A 161 -10.69 11.18 -13.05
C ALA A 161 -11.38 11.64 -14.34
N MET A 162 -11.34 10.82 -15.40
CA MET A 162 -11.94 11.11 -16.72
C MET A 162 -13.47 11.25 -16.69
N ASP A 163 -14.11 10.70 -15.68
CA ASP A 163 -15.56 10.69 -15.54
C ASP A 163 -16.13 11.90 -14.78
N ARG A 164 -15.27 12.87 -14.44
CA ARG A 164 -15.68 14.13 -13.86
C ARG A 164 -15.64 15.23 -14.91
N PRO A 165 -16.79 15.72 -15.40
CA PRO A 165 -16.87 16.72 -16.46
C PRO A 165 -16.20 18.05 -16.11
N ASP A 166 -16.17 18.39 -14.83
CA ASP A 166 -15.57 19.60 -14.27
C ASP A 166 -14.04 19.52 -14.13
N GLY A 167 -13.45 18.36 -14.49
CA GLY A 167 -12.00 18.19 -14.57
C GLY A 167 -11.25 18.44 -13.26
N GLY A 168 -11.95 18.88 -12.23
CA GLY A 168 -11.34 19.30 -10.98
C GLY A 168 -10.45 20.54 -11.13
N GLU A 169 -10.66 21.36 -12.16
CA GLU A 169 -9.99 22.65 -12.28
C GLU A 169 -10.31 23.50 -11.05
N GLY A 170 -9.27 23.89 -10.32
CA GLY A 170 -9.41 24.61 -9.06
C GLY A 170 -9.31 23.73 -7.79
N ASP A 171 -9.50 22.44 -7.89
CA ASP A 171 -9.16 21.49 -6.85
C ASP A 171 -7.63 21.32 -6.82
N LEU A 172 -7.02 21.45 -5.66
CA LEU A 172 -5.56 21.27 -5.48
C LEU A 172 -5.09 19.81 -5.65
N LYS A 173 -5.81 19.01 -6.42
CA LYS A 173 -5.53 17.58 -6.61
C LYS A 173 -4.23 17.32 -7.35
N ASP A 174 -3.80 18.23 -8.20
CA ASP A 174 -2.49 18.23 -8.83
C ASP A 174 -1.34 18.24 -7.81
N ARG A 175 -1.60 18.73 -6.59
CA ARG A 175 -0.64 18.74 -5.48
C ARG A 175 -0.59 17.43 -4.69
N ASN A 176 -1.55 16.55 -4.85
CA ASN A 176 -1.59 15.26 -4.15
C ASN A 176 -0.34 14.42 -4.43
N SER A 177 0.17 14.43 -5.66
CA SER A 177 1.41 13.72 -5.99
C SER A 177 2.58 14.25 -5.16
N SER A 178 2.81 15.57 -5.14
CA SER A 178 3.85 16.20 -4.31
C SER A 178 3.66 15.93 -2.82
N PHE A 179 2.41 15.99 -2.33
CA PHE A 179 2.11 15.70 -0.94
C PHE A 179 2.47 14.26 -0.56
N ASN A 180 2.09 13.29 -1.40
CA ASN A 180 2.38 11.88 -1.14
C ASN A 180 3.89 11.57 -1.23
N LEU A 181 4.61 12.17 -2.17
CA LEU A 181 6.06 12.06 -2.27
C LEU A 181 6.74 12.64 -1.02
N ALA A 182 6.33 13.82 -0.58
CA ALA A 182 6.84 14.43 0.65
C ALA A 182 6.51 13.58 1.90
N ARG A 183 5.30 13.02 1.97
CA ARG A 183 4.89 12.10 3.03
C ARG A 183 5.76 10.84 3.05
N THR A 184 6.03 10.24 1.88
CA THR A 184 6.89 9.05 1.77
C THR A 184 8.30 9.36 2.27
N ARG A 185 8.86 10.50 1.84
CA ARG A 185 10.17 10.96 2.30
C ARG A 185 10.23 11.19 3.82
N ALA A 186 9.14 11.65 4.43
CA ALA A 186 9.07 11.85 5.88
C ALA A 186 9.03 10.54 6.66
N ILE A 187 8.50 9.47 6.06
CA ILE A 187 8.44 8.13 6.67
C ILE A 187 9.77 7.39 6.49
N SER A 188 10.34 7.46 5.30
CA SER A 188 11.51 6.67 4.89
C SER A 188 12.62 7.57 4.36
N PRO A 189 13.79 7.64 5.02
CA PRO A 189 14.93 8.47 4.60
C PRO A 189 15.44 8.13 3.20
N LEU A 190 15.43 6.85 2.83
CA LEU A 190 15.59 6.36 1.47
C LEU A 190 14.22 5.98 0.96
N PHE A 191 13.88 6.33 -0.28
CA PHE A 191 12.67 5.81 -0.92
C PHE A 191 12.81 5.80 -2.44
N GLY A 192 12.07 4.90 -3.07
CA GLY A 192 11.96 4.83 -4.52
C GLY A 192 10.51 4.86 -4.96
N ILE A 193 10.31 4.98 -6.25
CA ILE A 193 9.03 4.76 -6.89
C ILE A 193 9.05 3.34 -7.47
N MET A 194 8.25 2.45 -6.88
CA MET A 194 8.15 1.08 -7.37
C MET A 194 7.26 1.01 -8.61
N GLU A 195 6.19 1.80 -8.62
CA GLU A 195 5.24 1.85 -9.70
C GLU A 195 4.99 3.29 -10.11
N GLN A 196 5.75 3.78 -11.09
CA GLN A 196 5.44 5.05 -11.75
C GLN A 196 4.47 4.78 -12.89
N GLN A 197 3.34 5.47 -12.92
CA GLN A 197 2.37 5.37 -14.01
C GLN A 197 3.05 5.53 -15.38
N ALA A 198 2.87 4.55 -16.26
CA ALA A 198 3.49 4.51 -17.58
C ALA A 198 2.53 4.84 -18.72
N GLY A 199 1.23 4.69 -18.53
CA GLY A 199 0.23 4.87 -19.57
C GLY A 199 -1.17 5.11 -19.04
N PRO A 200 -2.21 5.05 -19.87
CA PRO A 200 -3.59 5.03 -19.40
C PRO A 200 -3.85 3.78 -18.55
N GLY A 201 -4.85 3.85 -17.68
CA GLY A 201 -5.19 2.73 -16.81
C GLY A 201 -6.68 2.62 -16.50
N GLY A 202 -7.11 1.44 -16.13
CA GLY A 202 -8.49 1.20 -15.75
C GLY A 202 -8.82 -0.25 -15.45
N TRP A 203 -10.07 -0.46 -15.02
CA TRP A 203 -10.62 -1.73 -14.59
C TRP A 203 -12.02 -1.94 -15.22
N ASN A 204 -12.49 -3.16 -15.24
CA ASN A 204 -13.87 -3.48 -15.56
C ASN A 204 -14.35 -2.90 -16.90
N PHE A 205 -13.62 -3.17 -17.99
CA PHE A 205 -13.93 -2.68 -19.35
C PHE A 205 -13.90 -1.16 -19.53
N ARG A 206 -13.21 -0.44 -18.66
CA ARG A 206 -13.21 1.00 -18.64
C ARG A 206 -11.81 1.56 -18.36
N ILE A 207 -11.41 2.55 -19.14
CA ILE A 207 -10.22 3.35 -18.85
C ILE A 207 -10.66 4.52 -17.97
N HIS A 208 -10.14 4.56 -16.74
CA HIS A 208 -10.42 5.62 -15.77
C HIS A 208 -9.38 6.74 -15.80
N GLN A 209 -8.17 6.40 -16.25
CA GLN A 209 -7.05 7.32 -16.30
C GLN A 209 -6.63 7.55 -17.74
N ALA A 210 -6.58 8.81 -18.14
CA ALA A 210 -6.17 9.20 -19.48
C ALA A 210 -4.71 8.80 -19.76
N SER A 211 -4.39 8.69 -21.04
CA SER A 211 -3.00 8.61 -21.45
C SER A 211 -2.24 9.85 -20.97
N PRO A 212 -1.04 9.71 -20.43
CA PRO A 212 -0.20 10.85 -20.10
C PRO A 212 -0.07 11.79 -21.30
N LYS A 213 -0.29 13.09 -21.07
CA LYS A 213 -0.05 14.12 -22.09
C LYS A 213 1.44 14.19 -22.44
N PRO A 214 1.80 14.72 -23.61
CA PRO A 214 3.21 14.98 -23.94
C PRO A 214 3.90 15.78 -22.81
N GLY A 215 5.06 15.30 -22.36
CA GLY A 215 5.83 15.89 -21.27
C GLY A 215 5.46 15.42 -19.87
N GLN A 216 4.30 14.77 -19.67
CA GLN A 216 3.86 14.37 -18.32
C GLN A 216 4.70 13.24 -17.72
N LEU A 217 5.12 12.24 -18.49
CA LEU A 217 5.96 11.17 -17.96
C LEU A 217 7.30 11.72 -17.45
N ARG A 218 7.93 12.59 -18.23
CA ARG A 218 9.16 13.28 -17.83
C ARG A 218 8.93 14.15 -16.59
N LEU A 219 7.86 14.97 -16.60
CA LEU A 219 7.49 15.80 -15.45
C LEU A 219 7.31 14.99 -14.17
N TRP A 220 6.54 13.91 -14.21
CA TRP A 220 6.28 13.06 -13.04
C TRP A 220 7.53 12.36 -12.53
N THR A 221 8.37 11.88 -13.46
CA THR A 221 9.66 11.27 -13.09
C THR A 221 10.56 12.29 -12.40
N MET A 222 10.72 13.48 -13.00
CA MET A 222 11.55 14.53 -12.41
C MET A 222 10.96 15.11 -11.12
N GLN A 223 9.65 15.12 -10.97
CA GLN A 223 8.99 15.47 -9.71
C GLN A 223 9.36 14.47 -8.61
N SER A 224 9.33 13.17 -8.92
CA SER A 224 9.75 12.13 -7.96
C SER A 224 11.22 12.30 -7.54
N VAL A 225 12.10 12.55 -8.50
CA VAL A 225 13.53 12.84 -8.24
C VAL A 225 13.71 14.11 -7.41
N ALA A 226 12.98 15.19 -7.74
CA ALA A 226 13.04 16.46 -7.00
C ALA A 226 12.55 16.32 -5.54
N HIS A 227 11.66 15.38 -5.26
CA HIS A 227 11.25 15.01 -3.90
C HIS A 227 12.24 14.07 -3.21
N GLY A 228 13.32 13.66 -3.88
CA GLY A 228 14.40 12.85 -3.35
C GLY A 228 14.20 11.35 -3.51
N ALA A 229 13.45 10.91 -4.53
CA ALA A 229 13.39 9.48 -4.86
C ALA A 229 14.76 9.00 -5.36
N ASP A 230 15.24 7.90 -4.77
CA ASP A 230 16.55 7.32 -5.08
C ASP A 230 16.52 6.49 -6.37
N PHE A 231 15.35 6.02 -6.78
CA PHE A 231 15.12 5.39 -8.09
C PHE A 231 13.65 5.45 -8.50
N VAL A 232 13.40 5.24 -9.80
CA VAL A 232 12.03 5.20 -10.37
C VAL A 232 11.90 3.97 -11.26
N SER A 233 10.95 3.11 -10.92
CA SER A 233 10.50 1.97 -11.71
C SER A 233 9.12 2.27 -12.30
N PHE A 234 8.86 1.83 -13.54
CA PHE A 234 7.61 2.13 -14.23
C PHE A 234 6.68 0.93 -14.22
N PHE A 235 5.43 1.15 -13.90
CA PHE A 235 4.38 0.18 -14.09
C PHE A 235 3.59 0.51 -15.36
N ARG A 236 3.83 -0.24 -16.43
CA ARG A 236 4.79 -1.37 -16.56
C ARG A 236 5.58 -1.22 -17.86
N TRP A 237 6.53 -2.11 -18.10
CA TRP A 237 7.27 -2.09 -19.36
C TRP A 237 6.37 -2.36 -20.58
N ARG A 238 5.58 -3.42 -20.53
CA ARG A 238 4.72 -3.84 -21.64
C ARG A 238 3.27 -4.05 -21.20
N THR A 239 2.35 -3.54 -22.01
CA THR A 239 0.90 -3.76 -21.81
C THR A 239 0.54 -5.24 -21.93
N CYS A 240 -0.21 -5.77 -20.97
CA CYS A 240 -0.75 -7.12 -21.02
C CYS A 240 -1.79 -7.24 -22.13
N SER A 241 -1.79 -8.37 -22.82
CA SER A 241 -2.80 -8.70 -23.84
C SER A 241 -3.94 -9.58 -23.30
N PHE A 242 -3.89 -9.98 -22.03
CA PHE A 242 -4.89 -10.81 -21.36
C PHE A 242 -4.86 -10.58 -19.85
N GLY A 243 -5.90 -11.01 -19.15
CA GLY A 243 -6.02 -10.87 -17.70
C GLY A 243 -6.70 -9.58 -17.28
N THR A 244 -6.90 -9.41 -15.98
CA THR A 244 -7.67 -8.31 -15.39
C THR A 244 -7.10 -6.94 -15.67
N GLU A 245 -5.77 -6.85 -15.83
CA GLU A 245 -5.04 -5.61 -16.04
C GLU A 245 -4.75 -5.27 -17.50
N ILE A 246 -5.53 -5.77 -18.44
CA ILE A 246 -5.35 -5.46 -19.87
C ILE A 246 -5.50 -3.97 -20.20
N TYR A 247 -6.19 -3.21 -19.34
CA TYR A 247 -6.38 -1.76 -19.50
C TYR A 247 -5.28 -0.93 -18.85
N TRP A 248 -4.39 -1.55 -18.09
CA TRP A 248 -3.20 -0.88 -17.53
C TRP A 248 -2.07 -0.92 -18.54
N HIS A 249 -1.83 0.21 -19.21
CA HIS A 249 -0.86 0.29 -20.27
C HIS A 249 0.54 0.55 -19.74
N GLY A 250 1.48 -0.23 -20.26
CA GLY A 250 2.91 -0.04 -20.05
C GLY A 250 3.51 1.06 -20.93
N LEU A 251 4.82 1.21 -20.83
CA LEU A 251 5.61 2.05 -21.75
C LEU A 251 5.46 1.57 -23.20
N ASN A 252 5.54 0.25 -23.40
CA ASN A 252 5.18 -0.40 -24.65
C ASN A 252 3.69 -0.72 -24.68
N ASP A 253 3.04 -0.42 -25.78
CA ASP A 253 1.63 -0.78 -26.03
C ASP A 253 1.47 -2.27 -26.43
N TYR A 254 0.25 -2.67 -26.81
CA TYR A 254 -0.05 -4.01 -27.27
C TYR A 254 0.76 -4.44 -28.50
N SER A 255 1.07 -3.49 -29.38
CA SER A 255 1.82 -3.75 -30.62
C SER A 255 3.32 -3.92 -30.39
N ASN A 256 3.81 -3.53 -29.22
CA ASN A 256 5.23 -3.50 -28.87
C ASN A 256 6.08 -2.66 -29.85
N ARG A 257 5.49 -1.61 -30.41
CA ARG A 257 6.16 -0.69 -31.31
C ARG A 257 6.67 0.53 -30.55
N PRO A 258 7.71 1.20 -31.05
CA PRO A 258 8.12 2.51 -30.54
C PRO A 258 6.94 3.49 -30.51
N ASN A 259 6.85 4.26 -29.45
CA ASN A 259 5.78 5.23 -29.26
C ASN A 259 6.30 6.44 -28.47
N ARG A 260 5.52 7.52 -28.44
CA ARG A 260 5.87 8.77 -27.78
C ARG A 260 6.32 8.60 -26.32
N ARG A 261 5.73 7.68 -25.56
CA ARG A 261 6.07 7.46 -24.14
C ARG A 261 7.50 6.97 -23.98
N LEU A 262 7.94 6.05 -24.85
CA LEU A 262 9.33 5.59 -24.87
C LEU A 262 10.30 6.68 -25.29
N GLU A 263 9.93 7.48 -26.30
CA GLU A 263 10.74 8.62 -26.75
C GLU A 263 10.90 9.65 -25.64
N GLU A 264 9.78 10.02 -24.98
CA GLU A 264 9.80 10.95 -23.86
C GLU A 264 10.65 10.46 -22.69
N LEU A 265 10.55 9.17 -22.34
CA LEU A 265 11.35 8.59 -21.28
C LEU A 265 12.85 8.54 -21.60
N SER A 266 13.19 8.37 -22.88
CA SER A 266 14.61 8.41 -23.28
C SER A 266 15.27 9.76 -23.01
N LEU A 267 14.51 10.83 -22.94
CA LEU A 267 14.99 12.18 -22.64
C LEU A 267 15.29 12.37 -21.14
N VAL A 268 14.61 11.62 -20.26
CA VAL A 268 14.86 11.70 -18.81
C VAL A 268 16.31 11.34 -18.45
N LYS A 269 16.92 10.45 -19.21
CA LYS A 269 18.33 10.07 -19.00
C LYS A 269 19.31 11.21 -19.28
N ALA A 270 18.92 12.17 -20.08
CA ALA A 270 19.77 13.30 -20.48
C ALA A 270 19.67 14.48 -19.49
N ASP A 271 18.65 14.50 -18.66
CA ASP A 271 18.43 15.51 -17.62
C ASP A 271 19.18 15.15 -16.33
#